data_e0a5e9f9bd1d4ab58db785bba29a0c44
#
_entry.id   e0a5e9f9bd1d4ab58db785bba29a0c44
#
_cell.length_a   1.000
_cell.length_b   1.000
_cell.length_c   1.000
_cell.angle_alpha   90.00
_cell.angle_beta   90.00
_cell.angle_gamma   90.00
#
_symmetry.space_group_name_H-M   'P 1'
#
loop_
_entity.id
_entity.type
_entity.pdbx_description
1 polymer ?
#
loop_
_entity_poly.entity_id
_entity_poly.type
_entity_poly.pdbx_seq_one_letter_code
_entity_poly.pdbx_strand_id
1 'polypeptide(L)'
;MAATPVPCDLADFARNRITFQSSWSHPMPITDGHELISPHAYAEHGPPHDLWTRLRVESPVHYCEPEGFEPFWAITKHADICEISTQPERFISEPGITVLTDSQRQALDTSAFAAMRVIIQMDPPEHRAVRKVASPVFTPLAIRALDEEMERSARELVDGLAGSSGEGECDFATDVATAHPLRVLSHMLGVPREQEPDILRLTNQLFALDDPELQRKGDDRQQAIMELGLELYEMFDKIIQDRRAHPREDLASILANGTVDGEPLGMMETVGYYLIVFSAGHDTTKNALAGGMQAFLEHPDELHRLQAHPELVDRAVEEVVRWTSPVNYMKRTAVEDAVIGGQRISDGDCLVMFYGSANRDADEFEEPFRFRIDREKNRHLGFGIGEHFCLGANMARRSQRALWLELSRRLEWAESAGDPEQIHSSFVVGLKHLPMRYRIRPATL
;
A
#
# COMPACT_ATOMS: atom_id res chain seq x y z
N MET A 1 4.25 -38.32 58.99
CA MET A 1 2.88 -38.07 58.51
C MET A 1 2.94 -37.85 57.01
N ALA A 2 2.54 -38.85 56.26
CA ALA A 2 2.60 -38.87 54.81
C ALA A 2 1.35 -38.26 54.26
N ALA A 3 1.46 -37.29 53.34
CA ALA A 3 0.33 -36.71 52.62
C ALA A 3 -0.02 -37.61 51.43
N THR A 4 -1.25 -38.08 51.40
CA THR A 4 -1.85 -38.87 50.32
C THR A 4 -2.13 -37.99 49.08
N PRO A 5 -1.86 -38.47 47.84
CA PRO A 5 -2.22 -37.73 46.62
C PRO A 5 -3.71 -37.90 46.33
N VAL A 6 -4.34 -36.79 45.95
CA VAL A 6 -5.71 -36.72 45.41
C VAL A 6 -5.68 -37.24 43.97
N PRO A 7 -6.57 -38.15 43.56
CA PRO A 7 -6.66 -38.60 42.17
C PRO A 7 -7.32 -37.55 41.32
N CYS A 8 -6.66 -37.16 40.24
CA CYS A 8 -7.19 -36.32 39.17
C CYS A 8 -8.06 -37.21 38.26
N ASP A 9 -9.36 -37.00 38.28
CA ASP A 9 -10.32 -37.77 37.48
C ASP A 9 -10.33 -37.23 36.02
N LEU A 10 -9.72 -37.99 35.14
CA LEU A 10 -9.63 -37.72 33.68
C LEU A 10 -10.97 -37.92 32.94
N ALA A 11 -12.05 -38.22 33.67
CA ALA A 11 -13.36 -38.52 33.08
C ALA A 11 -14.24 -37.28 32.82
N ASP A 12 -13.90 -36.10 33.36
CA ASP A 12 -14.73 -34.87 33.19
C ASP A 12 -14.33 -34.02 31.97
N PHE A 13 -13.18 -34.30 31.34
CA PHE A 13 -12.78 -33.59 30.09
C PHE A 13 -13.48 -34.10 28.83
N ALA A 14 -14.22 -35.22 28.93
CA ALA A 14 -14.88 -35.81 27.75
C ALA A 14 -16.36 -35.42 27.60
N ARG A 15 -16.93 -34.58 28.48
CA ARG A 15 -18.37 -34.26 28.46
C ARG A 15 -18.74 -32.85 28.01
N ASN A 16 -17.78 -31.98 27.71
CA ASN A 16 -18.03 -30.69 27.06
C ASN A 16 -17.55 -30.69 25.60
N ARG A 17 -17.98 -31.67 24.82
CA ARG A 17 -18.08 -31.46 23.38
C ARG A 17 -19.22 -30.47 23.17
N ILE A 18 -18.88 -29.18 23.04
CA ILE A 18 -19.73 -28.23 22.34
C ILE A 18 -19.83 -28.78 20.91
N THR A 19 -20.93 -29.48 20.65
CA THR A 19 -21.36 -29.78 19.31
C THR A 19 -21.67 -28.43 18.68
N PHE A 20 -20.72 -27.90 17.94
CA PHE A 20 -21.01 -26.93 16.88
C PHE A 20 -21.94 -27.68 15.91
N GLN A 21 -23.25 -27.58 16.16
CA GLN A 21 -24.21 -27.82 15.11
C GLN A 21 -23.95 -26.76 14.06
N SER A 22 -23.28 -27.17 12.99
CA SER A 22 -23.18 -26.41 11.77
C SER A 22 -24.60 -26.21 11.24
N SER A 23 -25.21 -25.09 11.56
CA SER A 23 -26.45 -24.60 10.96
C SER A 23 -26.19 -24.05 9.54
N TRP A 24 -25.27 -24.66 8.79
CA TRP A 24 -24.98 -24.33 7.41
C TRP A 24 -25.91 -25.13 6.50
N SER A 25 -27.21 -24.82 6.53
CA SER A 25 -28.19 -25.48 5.64
C SER A 25 -28.45 -24.74 4.33
N HIS A 26 -27.83 -23.56 4.12
CA HIS A 26 -27.81 -22.90 2.81
C HIS A 26 -26.43 -22.27 2.63
N PRO A 27 -25.73 -22.50 1.50
CA PRO A 27 -24.55 -21.71 1.19
C PRO A 27 -25.01 -20.25 1.12
N MET A 28 -24.35 -19.39 1.90
CA MET A 28 -24.58 -17.95 1.75
C MET A 28 -24.24 -17.59 0.29
N PRO A 29 -25.08 -16.77 -0.36
CA PRO A 29 -24.78 -16.34 -1.72
C PRO A 29 -23.37 -15.74 -1.73
N ILE A 30 -22.57 -16.14 -2.71
CA ILE A 30 -21.30 -15.47 -2.98
C ILE A 30 -21.67 -14.03 -3.33
N THR A 31 -20.92 -13.07 -2.82
CA THR A 31 -21.18 -11.64 -2.95
C THR A 31 -21.36 -11.20 -4.42
N ASP A 32 -22.04 -10.09 -4.65
CA ASP A 32 -22.05 -9.36 -5.92
C ASP A 32 -20.73 -8.60 -6.18
N GLY A 33 -19.82 -8.56 -5.19
CA GLY A 33 -18.53 -7.89 -5.26
C GLY A 33 -18.48 -6.49 -4.65
N HIS A 34 -19.60 -5.94 -4.19
CA HIS A 34 -19.63 -4.60 -3.60
C HIS A 34 -18.70 -4.48 -2.37
N GLU A 35 -18.67 -5.48 -1.49
CA GLU A 35 -17.78 -5.51 -0.32
C GLU A 35 -16.29 -5.52 -0.69
N LEU A 36 -15.95 -6.00 -1.90
CA LEU A 36 -14.56 -6.08 -2.37
C LEU A 36 -13.99 -4.73 -2.79
N ILE A 37 -14.85 -3.76 -3.12
CA ILE A 37 -14.44 -2.48 -3.72
C ILE A 37 -15.05 -1.25 -3.04
N SER A 38 -15.92 -1.40 -2.06
CA SER A 38 -16.57 -0.28 -1.36
C SER A 38 -15.60 0.40 -0.38
N PRO A 39 -15.22 1.68 -0.59
CA PRO A 39 -14.38 2.42 0.36
C PRO A 39 -14.96 2.48 1.76
N HIS A 40 -16.30 2.57 1.87
CA HIS A 40 -17.01 2.61 3.15
C HIS A 40 -16.88 1.28 3.91
N ALA A 41 -17.04 0.14 3.23
CA ALA A 41 -16.89 -1.18 3.85
C ALA A 41 -15.46 -1.38 4.41
N TYR A 42 -14.44 -0.89 3.67
CA TYR A 42 -13.06 -0.95 4.15
C TYR A 42 -12.81 -0.05 5.36
N ALA A 43 -13.43 1.13 5.41
CA ALA A 43 -13.31 2.03 6.56
C ALA A 43 -13.95 1.42 7.83
N GLU A 44 -15.08 0.73 7.68
CA GLU A 44 -15.84 0.18 8.80
C GLU A 44 -15.32 -1.17 9.28
N HIS A 45 -14.89 -2.04 8.35
CA HIS A 45 -14.59 -3.45 8.64
C HIS A 45 -13.15 -3.86 8.28
N GLY A 46 -12.38 -2.97 7.64
CA GLY A 46 -11.06 -3.31 7.06
C GLY A 46 -11.15 -4.22 5.84
N PRO A 47 -10.01 -4.77 5.38
CA PRO A 47 -9.96 -5.69 4.24
C PRO A 47 -10.78 -6.97 4.46
N PRO A 48 -11.60 -7.42 3.50
CA PRO A 48 -12.57 -8.52 3.66
C PRO A 48 -11.91 -9.91 3.59
N HIS A 49 -11.03 -10.21 4.55
CA HIS A 49 -10.23 -11.44 4.57
C HIS A 49 -11.06 -12.73 4.58
N ASP A 50 -12.19 -12.74 5.27
CA ASP A 50 -13.08 -13.90 5.34
C ASP A 50 -13.73 -14.17 3.99
N LEU A 51 -14.20 -13.11 3.31
CA LEU A 51 -14.77 -13.21 1.97
C LEU A 51 -13.70 -13.69 0.96
N TRP A 52 -12.50 -13.13 0.99
CA TRP A 52 -11.40 -13.58 0.13
C TRP A 52 -11.02 -15.04 0.40
N THR A 53 -11.00 -15.46 1.67
CA THR A 53 -10.69 -16.87 2.02
C THR A 53 -11.72 -17.81 1.42
N ARG A 54 -12.98 -17.44 1.49
CA ARG A 54 -14.06 -18.17 0.89
C ARG A 54 -13.96 -18.20 -0.65
N LEU A 55 -13.72 -17.05 -1.28
CA LEU A 55 -13.56 -16.95 -2.74
C LEU A 55 -12.38 -17.78 -3.24
N ARG A 56 -11.21 -17.75 -2.55
CA ARG A 56 -10.06 -18.59 -2.95
C ARG A 56 -10.37 -20.08 -3.01
N VAL A 57 -11.32 -20.56 -2.19
CA VAL A 57 -11.70 -21.98 -2.14
C VAL A 57 -12.84 -22.30 -3.09
N GLU A 58 -13.89 -21.49 -3.11
CA GLU A 58 -15.16 -21.78 -3.78
C GLU A 58 -15.19 -21.25 -5.22
N SER A 59 -14.60 -20.06 -5.47
CA SER A 59 -14.64 -19.37 -6.77
C SER A 59 -13.46 -18.40 -6.89
N PRO A 60 -12.22 -18.89 -7.11
CA PRO A 60 -11.01 -18.05 -7.09
C PRO A 60 -10.97 -16.98 -8.18
N VAL A 61 -11.65 -17.21 -9.29
CA VAL A 61 -11.94 -16.26 -10.37
C VAL A 61 -13.45 -16.07 -10.39
N HIS A 62 -13.92 -14.99 -9.77
CA HIS A 62 -15.34 -14.75 -9.49
C HIS A 62 -15.85 -13.54 -10.24
N TYR A 63 -16.94 -13.71 -11.02
CA TYR A 63 -17.60 -12.58 -11.70
C TYR A 63 -18.44 -11.79 -10.71
N CYS A 64 -18.24 -10.47 -10.70
CA CYS A 64 -18.89 -9.49 -9.83
C CYS A 64 -19.63 -8.45 -10.67
N GLU A 65 -20.84 -8.09 -10.25
CA GLU A 65 -21.66 -7.07 -10.90
C GLU A 65 -22.30 -6.16 -9.83
N PRO A 66 -21.46 -5.38 -9.11
CA PRO A 66 -21.94 -4.50 -8.05
C PRO A 66 -22.69 -3.29 -8.60
N GLU A 67 -23.82 -2.95 -7.95
CA GLU A 67 -24.63 -1.78 -8.35
C GLU A 67 -23.80 -0.48 -8.28
N GLY A 68 -23.83 0.31 -9.34
CA GLY A 68 -23.16 1.61 -9.43
C GLY A 68 -21.67 1.57 -9.75
N PHE A 69 -21.13 0.38 -10.09
CA PHE A 69 -19.75 0.18 -10.53
C PHE A 69 -19.70 -0.61 -11.84
N GLU A 70 -18.56 -0.57 -12.52
CA GLU A 70 -18.31 -1.45 -13.65
C GLU A 70 -18.23 -2.92 -13.19
N PRO A 71 -18.79 -3.88 -13.98
CA PRO A 71 -18.63 -5.30 -13.68
C PRO A 71 -17.18 -5.73 -13.83
N PHE A 72 -16.75 -6.73 -13.03
CA PHE A 72 -15.37 -7.21 -13.05
C PHE A 72 -15.23 -8.67 -12.60
N TRP A 73 -14.12 -9.28 -12.96
CA TRP A 73 -13.66 -10.55 -12.42
C TRP A 73 -12.77 -10.33 -11.20
N ALA A 74 -13.18 -10.80 -10.03
CA ALA A 74 -12.35 -10.80 -8.83
C ALA A 74 -11.35 -11.96 -8.89
N ILE A 75 -10.06 -11.64 -8.95
CA ILE A 75 -8.96 -12.61 -8.99
C ILE A 75 -8.34 -12.66 -7.60
N THR A 76 -8.44 -13.81 -6.93
CA THR A 76 -8.12 -13.90 -5.49
C THR A 76 -6.90 -14.78 -5.18
N LYS A 77 -6.48 -15.68 -6.10
CA LYS A 77 -5.33 -16.55 -5.92
C LYS A 77 -4.02 -15.94 -6.40
N HIS A 78 -2.96 -16.25 -5.68
CA HIS A 78 -1.60 -15.80 -5.99
C HIS A 78 -1.16 -16.24 -7.41
N ALA A 79 -1.38 -17.50 -7.77
CA ALA A 79 -0.97 -18.04 -9.07
C ALA A 79 -1.67 -17.36 -10.25
N ASP A 80 -3.00 -17.14 -10.14
CA ASP A 80 -3.80 -16.50 -11.21
C ASP A 80 -3.37 -15.03 -11.40
N ILE A 81 -3.08 -14.31 -10.32
CA ILE A 81 -2.56 -12.94 -10.39
C ILE A 81 -1.19 -12.90 -11.07
N CYS A 82 -0.30 -13.85 -10.75
CA CYS A 82 0.99 -13.96 -11.42
C CYS A 82 0.83 -14.23 -12.92
N GLU A 83 -0.10 -15.12 -13.30
CA GLU A 83 -0.40 -15.45 -14.68
C GLU A 83 -0.84 -14.21 -15.47
N ILE A 84 -1.80 -13.44 -14.95
CA ILE A 84 -2.30 -12.21 -15.58
C ILE A 84 -1.19 -11.17 -15.69
N SER A 85 -0.48 -10.90 -14.59
CA SER A 85 0.51 -9.83 -14.50
C SER A 85 1.74 -10.04 -15.39
N THR A 86 2.02 -11.26 -15.79
CA THR A 86 3.18 -11.61 -16.67
C THR A 86 2.83 -11.62 -18.16
N GLN A 87 1.58 -11.30 -18.53
CA GLN A 87 1.08 -11.25 -19.91
C GLN A 87 0.55 -9.84 -20.26
N PRO A 88 1.38 -8.79 -20.22
CA PRO A 88 0.93 -7.41 -20.41
C PRO A 88 0.38 -7.12 -21.81
N GLU A 89 0.67 -7.95 -22.80
CA GLU A 89 0.11 -7.87 -24.15
C GLU A 89 -1.33 -8.38 -24.24
N ARG A 90 -1.79 -9.17 -23.27
CA ARG A 90 -3.14 -9.74 -23.20
C ARG A 90 -4.02 -9.07 -22.15
N PHE A 91 -3.40 -8.57 -21.08
CA PHE A 91 -4.04 -7.93 -19.94
C PHE A 91 -3.43 -6.57 -19.68
N ILE A 92 -4.01 -5.56 -20.32
CA ILE A 92 -3.46 -4.19 -20.37
C ILE A 92 -3.88 -3.38 -19.14
N SER A 93 -3.10 -2.33 -18.85
CA SER A 93 -3.38 -1.34 -17.80
C SER A 93 -4.38 -0.28 -18.22
N GLU A 94 -4.45 0.03 -19.51
CA GLU A 94 -5.44 0.94 -20.05
C GLU A 94 -6.84 0.31 -20.06
N PRO A 95 -7.92 1.09 -19.92
CA PRO A 95 -7.99 2.55 -19.71
C PRO A 95 -7.79 2.99 -18.27
N GLY A 96 -7.50 2.10 -17.32
CA GLY A 96 -7.29 2.45 -15.91
C GLY A 96 -7.02 1.25 -15.03
N ILE A 97 -6.43 1.50 -13.87
CA ILE A 97 -5.93 0.49 -12.92
C ILE A 97 -6.84 0.30 -11.70
N THR A 98 -7.92 1.07 -11.59
CA THR A 98 -8.88 1.03 -10.49
C THR A 98 -10.29 0.78 -10.99
N VAL A 99 -11.12 0.18 -10.14
CA VAL A 99 -12.57 0.08 -10.39
C VAL A 99 -13.20 1.43 -10.09
N LEU A 100 -13.94 1.97 -11.04
CA LEU A 100 -14.58 3.28 -10.93
C LEU A 100 -16.09 3.12 -10.78
N THR A 101 -16.69 4.03 -10.00
CA THR A 101 -18.15 4.19 -10.02
C THR A 101 -18.61 4.78 -11.36
N ASP A 102 -19.87 4.62 -11.69
CA ASP A 102 -20.48 5.20 -12.89
C ASP A 102 -20.30 6.72 -12.95
N SER A 103 -20.44 7.39 -11.80
CA SER A 103 -20.24 8.84 -11.70
C SER A 103 -18.78 9.25 -11.90
N GLN A 104 -17.83 8.47 -11.38
CA GLN A 104 -16.40 8.72 -11.56
C GLN A 104 -15.98 8.54 -13.03
N ARG A 105 -16.49 7.50 -13.70
CA ARG A 105 -16.26 7.28 -15.14
C ARG A 105 -16.72 8.48 -15.97
N GLN A 106 -17.96 8.94 -15.73
CA GLN A 106 -18.49 10.12 -16.43
C GLN A 106 -17.68 11.40 -16.16
N ALA A 107 -17.17 11.57 -14.94
CA ALA A 107 -16.34 12.71 -14.57
C ALA A 107 -14.95 12.68 -15.24
N LEU A 108 -14.35 11.49 -15.39
CA LEU A 108 -13.04 11.33 -16.04
C LEU A 108 -13.09 11.68 -17.53
N ASP A 109 -14.14 11.28 -18.24
CA ASP A 109 -14.30 11.55 -19.67
C ASP A 109 -14.35 13.07 -19.99
N THR A 110 -14.67 13.90 -18.99
CA THR A 110 -14.81 15.37 -19.14
C THR A 110 -13.69 16.18 -18.49
N SER A 111 -12.77 15.52 -17.74
CA SER A 111 -11.77 16.21 -16.93
C SER A 111 -10.44 16.43 -17.66
N ALA A 112 -9.72 17.52 -17.29
CA ALA A 112 -8.35 17.77 -17.73
C ALA A 112 -7.37 16.67 -17.28
N PHE A 113 -7.70 15.89 -16.25
CA PHE A 113 -6.96 14.73 -15.79
C PHE A 113 -6.98 13.56 -16.78
N ALA A 114 -8.00 13.44 -17.63
CA ALA A 114 -8.03 12.43 -18.70
C ALA A 114 -6.86 12.59 -19.68
N ALA A 115 -6.30 13.79 -19.79
CA ALA A 115 -5.13 14.07 -20.61
C ALA A 115 -3.79 13.77 -19.90
N MET A 116 -3.81 13.55 -18.56
CA MET A 116 -2.59 13.27 -17.79
C MET A 116 -2.32 11.77 -17.76
N ARG A 117 -1.45 11.31 -18.65
CA ARG A 117 -1.04 9.91 -18.69
C ARG A 117 0.04 9.65 -17.63
N VAL A 118 -0.24 8.77 -16.68
CA VAL A 118 0.73 8.33 -15.67
C VAL A 118 1.28 6.95 -16.03
N ILE A 119 2.57 6.74 -15.76
CA ILE A 119 3.30 5.53 -16.18
C ILE A 119 2.61 4.21 -15.79
N ILE A 120 1.90 4.18 -14.67
CA ILE A 120 1.24 2.97 -14.17
C ILE A 120 0.01 2.56 -15.02
N GLN A 121 -0.52 3.49 -15.82
CA GLN A 121 -1.64 3.28 -16.75
C GLN A 121 -1.18 3.01 -18.18
N MET A 122 0.13 3.12 -18.46
CA MET A 122 0.68 2.86 -19.80
C MET A 122 0.93 1.38 -20.01
N ASP A 123 0.92 0.94 -21.25
CA ASP A 123 1.27 -0.42 -21.64
C ASP A 123 2.52 -0.45 -22.56
N PRO A 124 3.20 -1.60 -22.69
CA PRO A 124 4.32 -1.73 -23.64
C PRO A 124 3.87 -1.46 -25.10
N PRO A 125 4.71 -0.84 -25.93
CA PRO A 125 6.13 -0.48 -25.68
C PRO A 125 6.34 0.85 -24.95
N GLU A 126 5.33 1.73 -24.91
CA GLU A 126 5.42 3.08 -24.36
C GLU A 126 5.80 3.06 -22.87
N HIS A 127 5.14 2.22 -22.06
CA HIS A 127 5.50 2.03 -20.65
C HIS A 127 7.00 1.82 -20.44
N ARG A 128 7.63 0.93 -21.25
CA ARG A 128 9.06 0.63 -21.13
C ARG A 128 9.93 1.83 -21.43
N ALA A 129 9.56 2.60 -22.45
CA ALA A 129 10.30 3.78 -22.85
C ALA A 129 10.25 4.88 -21.77
N VAL A 130 9.06 5.17 -21.26
CA VAL A 130 8.86 6.16 -20.18
C VAL A 130 9.50 5.70 -18.87
N ARG A 131 9.31 4.42 -18.48
CA ARG A 131 9.91 3.84 -17.27
C ARG A 131 11.44 3.94 -17.25
N LYS A 132 12.08 3.80 -18.40
CA LYS A 132 13.53 3.86 -18.53
C LYS A 132 14.12 5.22 -18.09
N VAL A 133 13.35 6.31 -18.18
CA VAL A 133 13.79 7.66 -17.77
C VAL A 133 14.20 7.69 -16.30
N ALA A 134 13.37 7.15 -15.41
CA ALA A 134 13.63 7.17 -13.96
C ALA A 134 14.37 5.93 -13.45
N SER A 135 14.37 4.81 -14.18
CA SER A 135 14.94 3.53 -13.70
C SER A 135 16.38 3.63 -13.15
N PRO A 136 17.29 4.44 -13.69
CA PRO A 136 18.65 4.55 -13.15
C PRO A 136 18.71 5.02 -11.69
N VAL A 137 17.77 5.88 -11.26
CA VAL A 137 17.70 6.43 -9.89
C VAL A 137 17.20 5.39 -8.90
N PHE A 138 16.39 4.42 -9.33
CA PHE A 138 15.82 3.39 -8.49
C PHE A 138 16.63 2.08 -8.43
N THR A 139 17.84 2.09 -8.99
CA THR A 139 18.76 0.95 -8.84
C THR A 139 19.23 0.81 -7.38
N PRO A 140 19.55 -0.42 -6.92
CA PRO A 140 20.05 -0.62 -5.56
C PRO A 140 21.28 0.23 -5.21
N LEU A 141 22.15 0.53 -6.20
CA LEU A 141 23.31 1.37 -6.00
C LEU A 141 22.93 2.85 -5.81
N ALA A 142 22.05 3.38 -6.66
CA ALA A 142 21.60 4.77 -6.56
C ALA A 142 20.82 5.03 -5.26
N ILE A 143 19.94 4.10 -4.87
CA ILE A 143 19.17 4.24 -3.63
C ILE A 143 20.04 4.22 -2.39
N ARG A 144 21.21 3.56 -2.40
CA ARG A 144 22.17 3.63 -1.27
C ARG A 144 22.66 5.05 -0.96
N ALA A 145 22.68 5.93 -1.93
CA ALA A 145 23.03 7.34 -1.70
C ALA A 145 22.01 8.07 -0.80
N LEU A 146 20.80 7.53 -0.66
CA LEU A 146 19.75 8.08 0.20
C LEU A 146 19.72 7.46 1.60
N ASP A 147 20.57 6.49 1.92
CA ASP A 147 20.57 5.79 3.22
C ASP A 147 20.77 6.78 4.37
N GLU A 148 21.71 7.71 4.24
CA GLU A 148 21.98 8.70 5.27
C GLU A 148 20.76 9.59 5.54
N GLU A 149 20.00 9.97 4.51
CA GLU A 149 18.75 10.71 4.65
C GLU A 149 17.67 9.90 5.32
N MET A 150 17.48 8.64 4.91
CA MET A 150 16.52 7.72 5.50
C MET A 150 16.81 7.47 6.98
N GLU A 151 18.07 7.22 7.33
CA GLU A 151 18.51 7.02 8.72
C GLU A 151 18.39 8.30 9.55
N ARG A 152 18.71 9.46 8.97
CA ARG A 152 18.54 10.76 9.62
C ARG A 152 17.07 11.01 9.91
N SER A 153 16.18 10.83 8.94
CA SER A 153 14.74 10.97 9.11
C SER A 153 14.22 10.06 10.23
N ALA A 154 14.65 8.80 10.24
CA ALA A 154 14.25 7.83 11.28
C ALA A 154 14.73 8.29 12.68
N ARG A 155 15.99 8.69 12.81
CA ARG A 155 16.55 9.18 14.08
C ARG A 155 15.81 10.42 14.58
N GLU A 156 15.62 11.44 13.74
CA GLU A 156 14.94 12.69 14.11
C GLU A 156 13.51 12.44 14.59
N LEU A 157 12.78 11.51 13.96
CA LEU A 157 11.43 11.16 14.38
C LEU A 157 11.42 10.45 15.73
N VAL A 158 12.28 9.47 15.92
CA VAL A 158 12.37 8.72 17.18
C VAL A 158 12.92 9.62 18.32
N ASP A 159 13.82 10.58 18.02
CA ASP A 159 14.27 11.59 18.98
C ASP A 159 13.13 12.54 19.38
N GLY A 160 12.27 12.92 18.41
CA GLY A 160 11.07 13.71 18.68
C GLY A 160 10.10 13.01 19.64
N LEU A 161 9.89 11.71 19.43
CA LEU A 161 9.06 10.88 20.31
C LEU A 161 9.69 10.73 21.70
N ALA A 162 11.00 10.51 21.79
CA ALA A 162 11.69 10.33 23.07
C ALA A 162 11.61 11.59 23.96
N GLY A 163 11.66 12.78 23.37
CA GLY A 163 11.62 14.04 24.12
C GLY A 163 12.58 14.03 25.32
N SER A 164 12.15 14.59 26.43
CA SER A 164 12.94 14.63 27.69
C SER A 164 12.63 13.48 28.66
N SER A 165 11.46 12.86 28.56
CA SER A 165 10.99 11.82 29.50
C SER A 165 11.17 10.40 28.96
N GLY A 166 11.24 10.24 27.66
CA GLY A 166 11.21 8.95 26.99
C GLY A 166 9.83 8.28 26.95
N GLU A 167 8.83 8.80 27.65
CA GLU A 167 7.46 8.29 27.67
C GLU A 167 6.50 9.31 27.04
N GLY A 168 5.52 8.81 26.28
CA GLY A 168 4.53 9.67 25.67
C GLY A 168 3.38 8.91 25.01
N GLU A 169 2.52 9.70 24.41
CA GLU A 169 1.47 9.25 23.49
C GLU A 169 1.65 9.96 22.16
N CYS A 170 1.36 9.27 21.07
CA CYS A 170 1.35 9.84 19.72
C CYS A 170 0.29 9.14 18.86
N ASP A 171 -0.04 9.76 17.75
CA ASP A 171 -0.67 9.07 16.62
C ASP A 171 0.44 8.61 15.68
N PHE A 172 0.80 7.33 15.74
CA PHE A 172 1.91 6.79 14.95
C PHE A 172 1.68 6.95 13.44
N ALA A 173 0.44 6.89 12.97
CA ALA A 173 0.12 7.03 11.55
C ALA A 173 0.45 8.43 11.03
N THR A 174 0.12 9.47 11.79
CA THR A 174 0.35 10.89 11.41
C THR A 174 1.74 11.36 11.78
N ASP A 175 2.21 11.09 13.00
CA ASP A 175 3.42 11.69 13.54
C ASP A 175 4.71 11.02 13.04
N VAL A 176 4.64 9.72 12.68
CA VAL A 176 5.80 8.92 12.29
C VAL A 176 5.65 8.36 10.87
N ALA A 177 4.62 7.54 10.66
CA ALA A 177 4.46 6.79 9.41
C ALA A 177 4.25 7.72 8.20
N THR A 178 3.55 8.83 8.37
CA THR A 178 3.39 9.89 7.35
C THR A 178 4.68 10.69 7.17
N ALA A 179 5.30 11.13 8.26
CA ALA A 179 6.43 12.05 8.20
C ALA A 179 7.70 11.44 7.59
N HIS A 180 7.95 10.13 7.84
CA HIS A 180 9.18 9.48 7.38
C HIS A 180 9.28 9.41 5.83
N PRO A 181 8.34 8.80 5.09
CA PRO A 181 8.42 8.76 3.63
C PRO A 181 8.28 10.14 2.98
N LEU A 182 7.51 11.06 3.60
CA LEU A 182 7.38 12.42 3.12
C LEU A 182 8.74 13.13 3.03
N ARG A 183 9.55 13.08 4.09
CA ARG A 183 10.89 13.68 4.13
C ARG A 183 11.82 13.10 3.07
N VAL A 184 11.83 11.75 2.93
CA VAL A 184 12.68 11.05 1.96
C VAL A 184 12.31 11.44 0.53
N LEU A 185 11.02 11.48 0.21
CA LEU A 185 10.55 11.83 -1.14
C LEU A 185 10.74 13.31 -1.45
N SER A 186 10.48 14.20 -0.48
CA SER A 186 10.74 15.63 -0.61
C SER A 186 12.20 15.90 -0.95
N HIS A 187 13.13 15.20 -0.27
CA HIS A 187 14.54 15.28 -0.57
C HIS A 187 14.86 14.82 -2.01
N MET A 188 14.31 13.67 -2.44
CA MET A 188 14.53 13.14 -3.79
C MET A 188 13.99 14.03 -4.91
N LEU A 189 12.83 14.63 -4.69
CA LEU A 189 12.16 15.49 -5.67
C LEU A 189 12.51 16.97 -5.51
N GLY A 190 13.44 17.30 -4.59
CA GLY A 190 13.88 18.66 -4.36
C GLY A 190 12.76 19.60 -3.87
N VAL A 191 11.75 19.03 -3.18
CA VAL A 191 10.69 19.79 -2.53
C VAL A 191 11.23 20.40 -1.22
N PRO A 192 11.15 21.72 -1.03
CA PRO A 192 11.54 22.35 0.23
C PRO A 192 10.69 21.85 1.40
N ARG A 193 11.31 21.73 2.58
CA ARG A 193 10.61 21.24 3.81
C ARG A 193 9.38 22.06 4.17
N GLU A 194 9.40 23.35 3.93
CA GLU A 194 8.28 24.26 4.16
C GLU A 194 7.07 23.98 3.26
N GLN A 195 7.25 23.26 2.14
CA GLN A 195 6.17 22.84 1.22
C GLN A 195 5.66 21.43 1.51
N GLU A 196 6.29 20.66 2.40
CA GLU A 196 5.85 19.31 2.77
C GLU A 196 4.38 19.24 3.23
N PRO A 197 3.86 20.18 4.05
CA PRO A 197 2.45 20.18 4.44
C PRO A 197 1.48 20.34 3.27
N ASP A 198 1.84 21.16 2.27
CA ASP A 198 0.97 21.37 1.10
C ASP A 198 0.92 20.15 0.22
N ILE A 199 2.07 19.52 -0.06
CA ILE A 199 2.11 18.32 -0.89
C ILE A 199 1.43 17.14 -0.19
N LEU A 200 1.57 17.00 1.15
CA LEU A 200 0.84 16.01 1.94
C LEU A 200 -0.67 16.21 1.84
N ARG A 201 -1.14 17.44 1.98
CA ARG A 201 -2.57 17.78 1.83
C ARG A 201 -3.08 17.38 0.45
N LEU A 202 -2.34 17.72 -0.61
CA LEU A 202 -2.74 17.43 -1.99
C LEU A 202 -2.77 15.93 -2.29
N THR A 203 -1.79 15.16 -1.80
CA THR A 203 -1.76 13.72 -2.00
C THR A 203 -2.82 12.98 -1.20
N ASN A 204 -3.08 13.38 0.04
CA ASN A 204 -4.19 12.85 0.83
C ASN A 204 -5.53 13.06 0.10
N GLN A 205 -5.78 14.25 -0.46
CA GLN A 205 -6.99 14.54 -1.23
C GLN A 205 -7.09 13.71 -2.52
N LEU A 206 -5.96 13.32 -3.12
CA LEU A 206 -5.93 12.51 -4.34
C LEU A 206 -6.33 11.04 -4.08
N PHE A 207 -5.83 10.43 -3.00
CA PHE A 207 -6.05 9.01 -2.71
C PHE A 207 -7.25 8.72 -1.81
N ALA A 208 -7.67 9.71 -1.02
CA ALA A 208 -8.76 9.56 -0.08
C ALA A 208 -9.98 10.41 -0.48
N LEU A 209 -10.37 10.31 -1.77
CA LEU A 209 -11.50 11.05 -2.34
C LEU A 209 -12.84 10.76 -1.63
N ASP A 210 -12.96 9.62 -0.98
CA ASP A 210 -14.15 9.18 -0.26
C ASP A 210 -14.01 9.30 1.27
N ASP A 211 -12.83 9.75 1.77
CA ASP A 211 -12.61 9.93 3.21
C ASP A 211 -13.08 11.32 3.66
N PRO A 212 -14.07 11.41 4.57
CA PRO A 212 -14.65 12.70 4.97
C PRO A 212 -13.68 13.62 5.71
N GLU A 213 -12.59 13.09 6.28
CA GLU A 213 -11.56 13.87 6.97
C GLU A 213 -10.50 14.41 6.01
N LEU A 214 -10.10 13.60 5.02
CA LEU A 214 -8.98 13.87 4.13
C LEU A 214 -9.40 14.54 2.82
N GLN A 215 -10.66 14.37 2.42
CA GLN A 215 -11.20 14.97 1.20
C GLN A 215 -11.27 16.51 1.28
N ARG A 216 -11.25 17.16 0.13
CA ARG A 216 -11.50 18.60 0.01
C ARG A 216 -12.94 18.90 0.37
N LYS A 217 -13.15 19.89 1.26
CA LYS A 217 -14.49 20.35 1.65
C LYS A 217 -15.10 21.16 0.51
N GLY A 218 -16.33 20.85 0.10
CA GLY A 218 -17.09 21.54 -0.93
C GLY A 218 -18.28 20.67 -1.39
N ASP A 219 -19.30 21.32 -1.93
CA ASP A 219 -20.53 20.64 -2.38
C ASP A 219 -20.40 20.07 -3.80
N ASP A 220 -19.40 20.51 -4.59
CA ASP A 220 -19.16 20.06 -5.97
C ASP A 220 -17.86 19.25 -6.06
N ARG A 221 -18.02 17.91 -6.11
CA ARG A 221 -16.91 16.96 -6.24
C ARG A 221 -16.10 17.17 -7.53
N GLN A 222 -16.77 17.51 -8.63
CA GLN A 222 -16.12 17.71 -9.91
C GLN A 222 -15.21 18.95 -9.87
N GLN A 223 -15.71 20.04 -9.28
CA GLN A 223 -14.93 21.25 -9.07
C GLN A 223 -13.73 20.97 -8.14
N ALA A 224 -13.93 20.23 -7.04
CA ALA A 224 -12.87 19.87 -6.10
C ALA A 224 -11.74 19.08 -6.78
N ILE A 225 -12.06 18.11 -7.64
CA ILE A 225 -11.08 17.34 -8.41
C ILE A 225 -10.32 18.24 -9.39
N MET A 226 -11.00 19.15 -10.08
CA MET A 226 -10.36 20.06 -11.02
C MET A 226 -9.41 21.03 -10.32
N GLU A 227 -9.82 21.61 -9.21
CA GLU A 227 -8.98 22.49 -8.40
C GLU A 227 -7.76 21.78 -7.82
N LEU A 228 -7.94 20.53 -7.33
CA LEU A 228 -6.83 19.68 -6.86
C LEU A 228 -5.80 19.46 -7.98
N GLY A 229 -6.26 19.15 -9.18
CA GLY A 229 -5.39 18.97 -10.34
C GLY A 229 -4.61 20.21 -10.73
N LEU A 230 -5.26 21.36 -10.68
CA LEU A 230 -4.60 22.62 -10.97
C LEU A 230 -3.53 22.95 -9.92
N GLU A 231 -3.82 22.78 -8.63
CA GLU A 231 -2.82 23.00 -7.56
C GLU A 231 -1.62 22.07 -7.69
N LEU A 232 -1.85 20.78 -7.98
CA LEU A 232 -0.76 19.80 -8.23
C LEU A 232 0.05 20.18 -9.45
N TYR A 233 -0.59 20.57 -10.54
CA TYR A 233 0.09 21.05 -11.74
C TYR A 233 0.96 22.27 -11.44
N GLU A 234 0.42 23.31 -10.80
CA GLU A 234 1.16 24.54 -10.48
C GLU A 234 2.36 24.29 -9.54
N MET A 235 2.20 23.36 -8.59
CA MET A 235 3.29 22.98 -7.69
C MET A 235 4.43 22.31 -8.45
N PHE A 236 4.13 21.28 -9.23
CA PHE A 236 5.16 20.55 -9.97
C PHE A 236 5.74 21.35 -11.13
N ASP A 237 4.94 22.19 -11.81
CA ASP A 237 5.45 23.07 -12.87
C ASP A 237 6.58 23.97 -12.39
N LYS A 238 6.43 24.57 -11.20
CA LYS A 238 7.49 25.41 -10.61
C LYS A 238 8.80 24.64 -10.41
N ILE A 239 8.73 23.41 -9.92
CA ILE A 239 9.89 22.54 -9.72
C ILE A 239 10.49 22.15 -11.08
N ILE A 240 9.65 21.77 -12.05
CA ILE A 240 10.08 21.38 -13.39
C ILE A 240 10.80 22.53 -14.08
N GLN A 241 10.26 23.74 -14.04
CA GLN A 241 10.88 24.93 -14.66
C GLN A 241 12.24 25.26 -14.00
N ASP A 242 12.33 25.19 -12.65
CA ASP A 242 13.61 25.38 -11.95
C ASP A 242 14.65 24.33 -12.38
N ARG A 243 14.25 23.05 -12.44
CA ARG A 243 15.16 21.95 -12.80
C ARG A 243 15.55 21.92 -14.27
N ARG A 244 14.73 22.47 -15.16
CA ARG A 244 15.08 22.70 -16.57
C ARG A 244 16.12 23.84 -16.71
N ALA A 245 15.93 24.92 -15.95
CA ALA A 245 16.85 26.05 -15.94
C ALA A 245 18.15 25.77 -15.16
N HIS A 246 18.06 25.03 -14.07
CA HIS A 246 19.18 24.77 -13.15
C HIS A 246 19.21 23.28 -12.77
N PRO A 247 19.68 22.39 -13.68
CA PRO A 247 19.76 20.96 -13.41
C PRO A 247 20.64 20.63 -12.21
N ARG A 248 20.22 19.63 -11.40
CA ARG A 248 20.95 19.10 -10.23
C ARG A 248 21.08 17.59 -10.33
N GLU A 249 21.84 16.98 -9.44
CA GLU A 249 21.96 15.52 -9.33
C GLU A 249 20.81 14.95 -8.47
N ASP A 250 19.55 15.22 -8.86
CA ASP A 250 18.35 14.74 -8.18
C ASP A 250 17.35 14.11 -9.17
N LEU A 251 16.41 13.33 -8.64
CA LEU A 251 15.36 12.71 -9.46
C LEU A 251 14.52 13.78 -10.18
N ALA A 252 14.29 14.90 -9.53
CA ALA A 252 13.52 15.99 -10.12
C ALA A 252 14.15 16.49 -11.43
N SER A 253 15.47 16.67 -11.48
CA SER A 253 16.20 17.07 -12.71
C SER A 253 16.14 16.00 -13.79
N ILE A 254 16.25 14.73 -13.41
CA ILE A 254 16.16 13.60 -14.35
C ILE A 254 14.78 13.53 -15.00
N LEU A 255 13.71 13.72 -14.22
CA LEU A 255 12.36 13.74 -14.75
C LEU A 255 12.08 14.99 -15.60
N ALA A 256 12.50 16.18 -15.13
CA ALA A 256 12.28 17.44 -15.82
C ALA A 256 12.99 17.51 -17.20
N ASN A 257 14.13 16.83 -17.34
CA ASN A 257 14.94 16.81 -18.54
C ASN A 257 14.94 15.43 -19.25
N GLY A 258 14.02 14.54 -18.85
CA GLY A 258 13.91 13.20 -19.41
C GLY A 258 13.57 13.22 -20.89
N THR A 259 14.11 12.26 -21.65
CA THR A 259 13.82 12.08 -23.07
C THR A 259 13.37 10.65 -23.36
N VAL A 260 12.46 10.50 -24.29
CA VAL A 260 12.05 9.23 -24.88
C VAL A 260 12.34 9.27 -26.37
N ASP A 261 13.14 8.33 -26.86
CA ASP A 261 13.60 8.28 -28.27
C ASP A 261 14.27 9.58 -28.78
N GLY A 262 14.91 10.31 -27.84
CA GLY A 262 15.63 11.57 -28.14
C GLY A 262 14.76 12.82 -28.04
N GLU A 263 13.46 12.69 -27.92
CA GLU A 263 12.51 13.80 -27.72
C GLU A 263 12.25 14.05 -26.23
N PRO A 264 12.19 15.30 -25.74
CA PRO A 264 11.84 15.63 -24.37
C PRO A 264 10.44 15.11 -24.01
N LEU A 265 10.28 14.64 -22.77
CA LEU A 265 8.94 14.38 -22.23
C LEU A 265 8.08 15.65 -22.32
N GLY A 266 6.82 15.49 -22.75
CA GLY A 266 5.83 16.55 -22.72
C GLY A 266 5.60 17.07 -21.29
N MET A 267 5.05 18.28 -21.17
CA MET A 267 4.79 18.88 -19.84
C MET A 267 3.84 18.01 -19.01
N MET A 268 2.77 17.53 -19.60
CA MET A 268 1.76 16.74 -18.90
C MET A 268 2.30 15.35 -18.48
N GLU A 269 3.13 14.71 -19.33
CA GLU A 269 3.80 13.46 -18.99
C GLU A 269 4.82 13.69 -17.86
N THR A 270 5.55 14.81 -17.88
CA THR A 270 6.49 15.16 -16.82
C THR A 270 5.76 15.39 -15.50
N VAL A 271 4.69 16.19 -15.49
CA VAL A 271 3.85 16.41 -14.29
C VAL A 271 3.25 15.10 -13.80
N GLY A 272 2.72 14.27 -14.69
CA GLY A 272 2.20 12.95 -14.36
C GLY A 272 3.25 12.04 -13.72
N TYR A 273 4.52 12.16 -14.17
CA TYR A 273 5.62 11.40 -13.58
C TYR A 273 5.97 11.88 -12.16
N TYR A 274 6.03 13.19 -11.92
CA TYR A 274 6.21 13.74 -10.58
C TYR A 274 5.08 13.32 -9.64
N LEU A 275 3.85 13.42 -10.14
CA LEU A 275 2.66 13.04 -9.38
C LEU A 275 2.73 11.57 -8.94
N ILE A 276 2.98 10.64 -9.88
CA ILE A 276 2.99 9.20 -9.55
C ILE A 276 4.16 8.82 -8.65
N VAL A 277 5.34 9.39 -8.83
CA VAL A 277 6.49 9.10 -7.96
C VAL A 277 6.20 9.56 -6.53
N PHE A 278 5.65 10.76 -6.37
CA PHE A 278 5.35 11.27 -5.04
C PHE A 278 4.22 10.48 -4.38
N SER A 279 3.09 10.38 -5.05
CA SER A 279 1.88 9.75 -4.51
C SER A 279 2.08 8.27 -4.21
N ALA A 280 2.59 7.49 -5.17
CA ALA A 280 2.81 6.07 -4.97
C ALA A 280 3.93 5.77 -3.94
N GLY A 281 4.92 6.63 -3.83
CA GLY A 281 6.02 6.44 -2.88
C GLY A 281 5.69 6.85 -1.44
N HIS A 282 4.80 7.82 -1.25
CA HIS A 282 4.41 8.32 0.06
C HIS A 282 3.36 7.42 0.72
N ASP A 283 2.14 7.36 0.15
CA ASP A 283 0.98 6.75 0.82
C ASP A 283 1.12 5.25 1.04
N THR A 284 1.73 4.54 0.09
CA THR A 284 1.94 3.10 0.25
C THR A 284 2.95 2.79 1.35
N THR A 285 4.03 3.58 1.46
CA THR A 285 5.05 3.39 2.51
C THR A 285 4.51 3.82 3.88
N LYS A 286 3.76 4.92 3.96
CA LYS A 286 3.01 5.33 5.15
C LYS A 286 2.11 4.20 5.66
N ASN A 287 1.29 3.63 4.77
CA ASN A 287 0.33 2.59 5.14
C ASN A 287 1.03 1.28 5.54
N ALA A 288 2.16 0.94 4.91
CA ALA A 288 2.98 -0.20 5.34
C ALA A 288 3.56 0.03 6.75
N LEU A 289 4.06 1.23 7.05
CA LEU A 289 4.62 1.57 8.36
C LEU A 289 3.52 1.60 9.45
N ALA A 290 2.38 2.26 9.20
CA ALA A 290 1.29 2.33 10.17
C ALA A 290 0.70 0.94 10.45
N GLY A 291 0.36 0.17 9.41
CA GLY A 291 -0.16 -1.19 9.57
C GLY A 291 0.89 -2.17 10.11
N GLY A 292 2.17 -1.95 9.82
CA GLY A 292 3.28 -2.71 10.41
C GLY A 292 3.40 -2.47 11.91
N MET A 293 3.26 -1.23 12.38
CA MET A 293 3.25 -0.92 13.81
C MET A 293 2.01 -1.52 14.47
N GLN A 294 0.83 -1.43 13.86
CA GLN A 294 -0.36 -2.12 14.35
C GLN A 294 -0.09 -3.63 14.52
N ALA A 295 0.50 -4.26 13.50
CA ALA A 295 0.83 -5.69 13.58
C ALA A 295 1.81 -6.00 14.73
N PHE A 296 2.81 -5.16 15.00
CA PHE A 296 3.70 -5.33 16.14
C PHE A 296 3.00 -5.11 17.48
N LEU A 297 2.02 -4.18 17.57
CA LEU A 297 1.22 -4.01 18.78
C LEU A 297 0.32 -5.22 19.05
N GLU A 298 -0.24 -5.83 18.01
CA GLU A 298 -1.05 -7.05 18.09
C GLU A 298 -0.21 -8.32 18.32
N HIS A 299 1.08 -8.30 17.91
CA HIS A 299 2.02 -9.41 18.03
C HIS A 299 3.32 -8.99 18.74
N PRO A 300 3.27 -8.63 20.04
CA PRO A 300 4.41 -8.07 20.75
C PRO A 300 5.63 -8.99 20.79
N ASP A 301 5.43 -10.31 20.71
CA ASP A 301 6.54 -11.30 20.63
C ASP A 301 7.38 -11.10 19.36
N GLU A 302 6.78 -10.68 18.25
CA GLU A 302 7.51 -10.40 17.00
C GLU A 302 8.30 -9.09 17.10
N LEU A 303 7.79 -8.09 17.83
CA LEU A 303 8.55 -6.88 18.15
C LEU A 303 9.76 -7.21 19.03
N HIS A 304 9.57 -7.97 20.11
CA HIS A 304 10.66 -8.43 20.98
C HIS A 304 11.68 -9.28 20.21
N ARG A 305 11.23 -10.11 19.27
CA ARG A 305 12.12 -10.87 18.38
C ARG A 305 12.97 -9.95 17.50
N LEU A 306 12.39 -8.89 16.91
CA LEU A 306 13.14 -7.91 16.11
C LEU A 306 14.16 -7.14 16.96
N GLN A 307 13.79 -6.80 18.20
CA GLN A 307 14.71 -6.16 19.17
C GLN A 307 15.89 -7.04 19.55
N ALA A 308 15.63 -8.35 19.76
CA ALA A 308 16.67 -9.33 20.10
C ALA A 308 17.53 -9.72 18.87
N HIS A 309 16.97 -9.66 17.68
CA HIS A 309 17.55 -10.10 16.41
C HIS A 309 17.38 -9.03 15.31
N PRO A 310 18.11 -7.88 15.41
CA PRO A 310 18.00 -6.79 14.42
C PRO A 310 18.36 -7.19 12.99
N GLU A 311 19.11 -8.27 12.82
CA GLU A 311 19.44 -8.86 11.52
C GLU A 311 18.20 -9.38 10.75
N LEU A 312 17.07 -9.61 11.44
CA LEU A 312 15.80 -10.00 10.83
C LEU A 312 15.07 -8.84 10.15
N VAL A 313 15.55 -7.60 10.26
CA VAL A 313 14.85 -6.41 9.78
C VAL A 313 14.45 -6.50 8.30
N ASP A 314 15.31 -7.05 7.44
CA ASP A 314 14.99 -7.17 6.01
C ASP A 314 13.82 -8.14 5.78
N ARG A 315 13.74 -9.24 6.55
CA ARG A 315 12.60 -10.16 6.54
C ARG A 315 11.35 -9.54 7.16
N ALA A 316 11.52 -8.76 8.23
CA ALA A 316 10.44 -8.02 8.86
C ALA A 316 9.78 -7.04 7.90
N VAL A 317 10.57 -6.31 7.09
CA VAL A 317 10.05 -5.42 6.04
C VAL A 317 9.22 -6.18 5.01
N GLU A 318 9.69 -7.33 4.50
CA GLU A 318 8.90 -8.15 3.57
C GLU A 318 7.60 -8.67 4.21
N GLU A 319 7.65 -9.07 5.49
CA GLU A 319 6.46 -9.54 6.19
C GLU A 319 5.46 -8.40 6.46
N VAL A 320 5.94 -7.21 6.82
CA VAL A 320 5.11 -6.01 6.93
C VAL A 320 4.41 -5.71 5.60
N VAL A 321 5.13 -5.72 4.48
CA VAL A 321 4.53 -5.46 3.16
C VAL A 321 3.53 -6.56 2.77
N ARG A 322 3.83 -7.84 3.05
CA ARG A 322 2.87 -8.94 2.85
C ARG A 322 1.61 -8.75 3.69
N TRP A 323 1.80 -8.43 4.97
CA TRP A 323 0.72 -8.31 5.95
C TRP A 323 -0.21 -7.14 5.66
N THR A 324 0.34 -5.99 5.37
CA THR A 324 -0.42 -4.76 5.15
C THR A 324 -0.99 -4.65 3.73
N SER A 325 -0.26 -5.14 2.72
CA SER A 325 -0.67 -5.06 1.31
C SER A 325 -1.23 -3.66 0.93
N PRO A 326 -0.45 -2.56 1.07
CA PRO A 326 -0.98 -1.20 0.96
C PRO A 326 -1.68 -0.92 -0.36
N VAL A 327 -1.14 -1.41 -1.48
CA VAL A 327 -1.90 -1.51 -2.74
C VAL A 327 -2.70 -2.80 -2.67
N ASN A 328 -4.00 -2.65 -2.45
CA ASN A 328 -4.87 -3.78 -2.21
C ASN A 328 -5.19 -4.56 -3.49
N TYR A 329 -5.39 -3.84 -4.59
CA TYR A 329 -5.64 -4.46 -5.89
C TYR A 329 -5.08 -3.61 -7.03
N MET A 330 -4.99 -4.22 -8.21
CA MET A 330 -4.81 -3.56 -9.51
C MET A 330 -5.81 -4.14 -10.50
N LYS A 331 -6.35 -3.28 -11.38
CA LYS A 331 -7.22 -3.69 -12.48
C LYS A 331 -6.41 -3.90 -13.75
N ARG A 332 -6.87 -4.85 -14.59
CA ARG A 332 -6.44 -5.03 -15.98
C ARG A 332 -7.66 -5.20 -16.87
N THR A 333 -7.49 -4.88 -18.13
CA THR A 333 -8.49 -5.14 -19.18
C THR A 333 -7.98 -6.23 -20.10
N ALA A 334 -8.77 -7.27 -20.34
CA ALA A 334 -8.45 -8.26 -21.35
C ALA A 334 -8.61 -7.67 -22.75
N VAL A 335 -7.69 -7.94 -23.66
CA VAL A 335 -7.78 -7.49 -25.07
C VAL A 335 -7.94 -8.64 -26.05
N GLU A 336 -8.19 -9.82 -25.53
CA GLU A 336 -8.56 -11.03 -26.28
C GLU A 336 -9.20 -12.05 -25.33
N ASP A 337 -9.93 -13.01 -25.88
CA ASP A 337 -10.47 -14.13 -25.11
C ASP A 337 -9.36 -14.93 -24.42
N ALA A 338 -9.54 -15.23 -23.13
CA ALA A 338 -8.59 -15.97 -22.31
C ALA A 338 -9.29 -16.98 -21.41
N VAL A 339 -8.50 -17.82 -20.74
CA VAL A 339 -8.98 -18.70 -19.66
C VAL A 339 -8.07 -18.48 -18.45
N ILE A 340 -8.64 -18.05 -17.34
CA ILE A 340 -7.94 -17.84 -16.06
C ILE A 340 -8.65 -18.65 -14.98
N GLY A 341 -7.91 -19.45 -14.22
CA GLY A 341 -8.48 -20.31 -13.16
C GLY A 341 -9.63 -21.20 -13.64
N GLY A 342 -9.64 -21.58 -14.92
CA GLY A 342 -10.71 -22.37 -15.57
C GLY A 342 -11.94 -21.56 -15.99
N GLN A 343 -12.01 -20.26 -15.76
CA GLN A 343 -13.07 -19.36 -16.21
C GLN A 343 -12.73 -18.72 -17.55
N ARG A 344 -13.73 -18.58 -18.41
CA ARG A 344 -13.58 -17.86 -19.68
C ARG A 344 -13.67 -16.37 -19.43
N ILE A 345 -12.64 -15.64 -19.81
CA ILE A 345 -12.54 -14.19 -19.81
C ILE A 345 -12.71 -13.74 -21.26
N SER A 346 -13.60 -12.80 -21.50
CA SER A 346 -13.84 -12.26 -22.84
C SER A 346 -13.01 -11.00 -23.10
N ASP A 347 -12.77 -10.71 -24.38
CA ASP A 347 -12.24 -9.41 -24.81
C ASP A 347 -13.07 -8.26 -24.21
N GLY A 348 -12.41 -7.26 -23.61
CA GLY A 348 -13.02 -6.14 -22.90
C GLY A 348 -13.34 -6.37 -21.42
N ASP A 349 -13.23 -7.61 -20.91
CA ASP A 349 -13.49 -7.90 -19.50
C ASP A 349 -12.48 -7.22 -18.57
N CYS A 350 -12.97 -6.71 -17.44
CA CYS A 350 -12.16 -6.16 -16.35
C CYS A 350 -11.76 -7.25 -15.35
N LEU A 351 -10.46 -7.33 -15.02
CA LEU A 351 -9.92 -8.26 -14.03
C LEU A 351 -9.33 -7.46 -12.86
N VAL A 352 -9.83 -7.68 -11.65
CA VAL A 352 -9.36 -7.03 -10.42
C VAL A 352 -8.54 -8.02 -9.60
N MET A 353 -7.24 -7.80 -9.56
CA MET A 353 -6.25 -8.66 -8.91
C MET A 353 -6.05 -8.25 -7.45
N PHE A 354 -6.67 -8.96 -6.51
CA PHE A 354 -6.61 -8.64 -5.08
C PHE A 354 -5.31 -9.12 -4.43
N TYR A 355 -4.30 -8.26 -4.32
CA TYR A 355 -3.02 -8.56 -3.69
C TYR A 355 -3.16 -8.88 -2.21
N GLY A 356 -4.07 -8.19 -1.49
CA GLY A 356 -4.39 -8.49 -0.08
C GLY A 356 -4.88 -9.92 0.12
N SER A 357 -5.67 -10.45 -0.85
CA SER A 357 -6.08 -11.85 -0.89
C SER A 357 -4.91 -12.79 -1.21
N ALA A 358 -4.18 -12.52 -2.30
CA ALA A 358 -3.06 -13.36 -2.76
C ALA A 358 -1.98 -13.51 -1.69
N ASN A 359 -1.71 -12.44 -0.93
CA ASN A 359 -0.74 -12.44 0.18
C ASN A 359 -1.21 -13.23 1.42
N ARG A 360 -2.42 -13.78 1.38
CA ARG A 360 -3.00 -14.71 2.37
C ARG A 360 -3.38 -16.06 1.75
N ASP A 361 -2.89 -16.38 0.54
CA ASP A 361 -3.14 -17.65 -0.12
C ASP A 361 -2.34 -18.79 0.53
N ALA A 362 -3.06 -19.81 1.05
CA ALA A 362 -2.45 -20.95 1.72
C ALA A 362 -1.67 -21.89 0.76
N ASP A 363 -1.91 -21.77 -0.56
CA ASP A 363 -1.13 -22.52 -1.56
C ASP A 363 0.29 -21.94 -1.72
N GLU A 364 0.51 -20.67 -1.34
CA GLU A 364 1.81 -20.00 -1.43
C GLU A 364 2.45 -19.79 -0.04
N PHE A 365 1.65 -19.49 1.00
CA PHE A 365 2.15 -19.12 2.32
C PHE A 365 1.71 -20.12 3.40
N GLU A 366 2.67 -20.71 4.09
CA GLU A 366 2.41 -21.47 5.32
C GLU A 366 1.89 -20.53 6.41
N GLU A 367 0.84 -20.91 7.14
CA GLU A 367 0.18 -20.06 8.15
C GLU A 367 -0.05 -18.61 7.66
N PRO A 368 -0.84 -18.40 6.57
CA PRO A 368 -0.92 -17.10 5.90
C PRO A 368 -1.49 -15.98 6.77
N PHE A 369 -2.27 -16.32 7.81
CA PHE A 369 -2.86 -15.41 8.79
C PHE A 369 -2.04 -15.25 10.06
N ARG A 370 -0.77 -15.68 10.06
CA ARG A 370 0.18 -15.43 11.13
C ARG A 370 1.21 -14.41 10.69
N PHE A 371 1.34 -13.33 11.44
CA PHE A 371 2.41 -12.36 11.27
C PHE A 371 3.71 -12.94 11.83
N ARG A 372 4.75 -13.10 10.99
CA ARG A 372 6.03 -13.74 11.34
C ARG A 372 7.18 -13.05 10.63
N ILE A 373 8.00 -12.32 11.38
CA ILE A 373 9.15 -11.59 10.80
C ILE A 373 10.32 -12.50 10.40
N ASP A 374 10.30 -13.77 10.77
CA ASP A 374 11.31 -14.76 10.40
C ASP A 374 10.96 -15.60 9.16
N ARG A 375 9.84 -15.26 8.46
CA ARG A 375 9.39 -15.97 7.26
C ARG A 375 10.50 -16.00 6.20
N GLU A 376 10.97 -17.22 5.86
CA GLU A 376 12.07 -17.40 4.90
C GLU A 376 11.65 -17.24 3.46
N LYS A 377 10.49 -17.84 3.08
CA LYS A 377 9.92 -17.74 1.75
C LYS A 377 8.76 -16.75 1.81
N ASN A 378 8.96 -15.56 1.29
CA ASN A 378 7.98 -14.49 1.32
C ASN A 378 7.81 -13.88 -0.07
N ARG A 379 7.20 -14.65 -1.00
CA ARG A 379 6.95 -14.21 -2.38
C ARG A 379 5.66 -13.41 -2.49
N HIS A 380 5.52 -12.43 -1.63
CA HIS A 380 4.33 -11.57 -1.63
C HIS A 380 4.22 -10.70 -2.89
N LEU A 381 2.99 -10.35 -3.24
CA LEU A 381 2.66 -9.48 -4.36
C LEU A 381 2.45 -8.01 -3.96
N GLY A 382 2.89 -7.58 -2.77
CA GLY A 382 2.75 -6.20 -2.32
C GLY A 382 3.50 -5.16 -3.16
N PHE A 383 4.48 -5.61 -3.98
CA PHE A 383 5.16 -4.79 -4.99
C PHE A 383 4.73 -5.15 -6.43
N GLY A 384 3.68 -5.95 -6.60
CA GLY A 384 3.30 -6.49 -7.90
C GLY A 384 4.31 -7.50 -8.45
N ILE A 385 4.12 -7.89 -9.72
CA ILE A 385 5.01 -8.77 -10.48
C ILE A 385 4.88 -8.42 -11.98
N GLY A 386 5.87 -8.83 -12.78
CA GLY A 386 5.88 -8.62 -14.24
C GLY A 386 6.29 -7.20 -14.63
N GLU A 387 5.71 -6.70 -15.73
CA GLU A 387 6.08 -5.44 -16.36
C GLU A 387 5.95 -4.23 -15.41
N HIS A 388 4.89 -4.21 -14.60
CA HIS A 388 4.59 -3.15 -13.63
C HIS A 388 5.13 -3.43 -12.22
N PHE A 389 6.10 -4.34 -12.05
CA PHE A 389 6.77 -4.49 -10.75
C PHE A 389 7.22 -3.13 -10.21
N CYS A 390 6.94 -2.86 -8.95
CA CYS A 390 7.15 -1.55 -8.32
C CYS A 390 8.54 -0.98 -8.58
N LEU A 391 8.59 0.20 -9.20
CA LEU A 391 9.84 0.90 -9.52
C LEU A 391 10.59 1.29 -8.23
N GLY A 392 9.83 1.72 -7.20
CA GLY A 392 10.35 2.16 -5.91
C GLY A 392 10.59 1.05 -4.88
N ALA A 393 10.46 -0.24 -5.24
CA ALA A 393 10.52 -1.35 -4.28
C ALA A 393 11.80 -1.34 -3.40
N ASN A 394 12.97 -1.07 -4.00
CA ASN A 394 14.23 -0.99 -3.24
C ASN A 394 14.24 0.20 -2.27
N MET A 395 13.68 1.34 -2.68
CA MET A 395 13.58 2.53 -1.84
C MET A 395 12.62 2.30 -0.67
N ALA A 396 11.43 1.75 -0.92
CA ALA A 396 10.44 1.44 0.10
C ALA A 396 11.01 0.48 1.16
N ARG A 397 11.75 -0.56 0.73
CA ARG A 397 12.43 -1.51 1.63
C ARG A 397 13.47 -0.82 2.51
N ARG A 398 14.32 0.02 1.93
CA ARG A 398 15.39 0.71 2.68
C ARG A 398 14.84 1.77 3.63
N SER A 399 13.83 2.52 3.20
CA SER A 399 13.13 3.51 4.03
C SER A 399 12.49 2.84 5.26
N GLN A 400 11.71 1.78 5.06
CA GLN A 400 11.14 1.01 6.17
C GLN A 400 12.21 0.40 7.07
N ARG A 401 13.26 -0.20 6.46
CA ARG A 401 14.38 -0.76 7.21
C ARG A 401 15.03 0.23 8.16
N ALA A 402 15.27 1.47 7.70
CA ALA A 402 15.88 2.52 8.54
C ALA A 402 15.02 2.82 9.78
N LEU A 403 13.70 2.97 9.59
CA LEU A 403 12.78 3.26 10.70
C LEU A 403 12.63 2.06 11.66
N TRP A 404 12.44 0.84 11.12
CA TRP A 404 12.30 -0.36 11.96
C TRP A 404 13.56 -0.66 12.77
N LEU A 405 14.76 -0.43 12.22
CA LEU A 405 16.00 -0.56 12.97
C LEU A 405 16.12 0.46 14.08
N GLU A 406 15.78 1.71 13.84
CA GLU A 406 15.84 2.75 14.87
C GLU A 406 14.84 2.47 15.99
N LEU A 407 13.60 2.10 15.64
CA LEU A 407 12.58 1.70 16.60
C LEU A 407 13.00 0.45 17.39
N SER A 408 13.48 -0.60 16.74
CA SER A 408 13.89 -1.84 17.42
C SER A 408 15.00 -1.62 18.45
N ARG A 409 15.88 -0.65 18.22
CA ARG A 409 16.96 -0.30 19.14
C ARG A 409 16.51 0.52 20.33
N ARG A 410 15.48 1.33 20.18
CA ARG A 410 15.14 2.38 21.14
C ARG A 410 13.76 2.23 21.79
N LEU A 411 12.79 1.62 21.11
CA LEU A 411 11.47 1.37 21.65
C LEU A 411 11.56 0.29 22.73
N GLU A 412 11.26 0.64 23.98
CA GLU A 412 11.29 -0.32 25.10
C GLU A 412 9.96 -1.08 25.19
N TRP A 413 8.87 -0.38 25.04
CA TRP A 413 7.53 -0.93 24.93
C TRP A 413 6.60 0.02 24.17
N ALA A 414 5.55 -0.54 23.60
CA ALA A 414 4.45 0.19 23.00
C ALA A 414 3.15 -0.57 23.22
N GLU A 415 2.04 0.16 23.36
CA GLU A 415 0.70 -0.39 23.47
C GLU A 415 -0.31 0.53 22.78
N SER A 416 -1.47 -0.01 22.37
CA SER A 416 -2.54 0.79 21.81
C SER A 416 -3.07 1.79 22.84
N ALA A 417 -3.29 3.04 22.44
CA ALA A 417 -3.92 4.09 23.24
C ALA A 417 -5.35 4.40 22.81
N GLY A 418 -5.85 3.71 21.79
CA GLY A 418 -7.20 3.87 21.25
C GLY A 418 -7.42 2.94 20.05
N ASP A 419 -8.61 2.97 19.47
CA ASP A 419 -8.92 2.18 18.30
C ASP A 419 -8.23 2.79 17.05
N PRO A 420 -7.63 1.96 16.18
CA PRO A 420 -7.08 2.44 14.91
C PRO A 420 -8.21 2.81 13.96
N GLU A 421 -8.00 3.86 13.15
CA GLU A 421 -8.96 4.28 12.14
C GLU A 421 -8.45 4.01 10.73
N GLN A 422 -9.28 3.32 9.92
CA GLN A 422 -8.98 3.00 8.52
C GLN A 422 -9.23 4.19 7.60
N ILE A 423 -8.47 4.26 6.50
CA ILE A 423 -8.74 5.19 5.39
C ILE A 423 -9.96 4.67 4.62
N HIS A 424 -10.86 5.56 4.20
CA HIS A 424 -11.97 5.24 3.32
C HIS A 424 -11.46 5.02 1.88
N SER A 425 -10.82 3.88 1.65
CA SER A 425 -10.30 3.48 0.35
C SER A 425 -10.23 1.97 0.24
N SER A 426 -10.67 1.42 -0.88
CA SER A 426 -10.51 0.01 -1.22
C SER A 426 -9.27 -0.26 -2.09
N PHE A 427 -8.71 0.78 -2.71
CA PHE A 427 -7.57 0.68 -3.63
C PHE A 427 -6.23 0.76 -2.89
N VAL A 428 -5.96 1.86 -2.19
CA VAL A 428 -4.80 2.01 -1.30
C VAL A 428 -5.33 1.96 0.12
N VAL A 429 -5.07 0.86 0.81
CA VAL A 429 -5.61 0.58 2.15
C VAL A 429 -4.58 0.87 3.23
N GLY A 430 -5.05 1.27 4.39
CA GLY A 430 -4.19 1.53 5.55
C GLY A 430 -4.88 2.36 6.62
N LEU A 431 -4.09 2.81 7.59
CA LEU A 431 -4.56 3.56 8.74
C LEU A 431 -4.39 5.06 8.53
N LYS A 432 -5.42 5.83 8.83
CA LYS A 432 -5.30 7.29 8.98
C LYS A 432 -4.88 7.68 10.40
N HIS A 433 -5.30 6.90 11.42
CA HIS A 433 -4.93 7.09 12.82
C HIS A 433 -4.51 5.77 13.47
N LEU A 434 -3.47 5.83 14.30
CA LEU A 434 -2.99 4.73 15.15
C LEU A 434 -2.52 5.31 16.50
N PRO A 435 -3.45 5.56 17.44
CA PRO A 435 -3.10 6.06 18.77
C PRO A 435 -2.25 5.05 19.53
N MET A 436 -1.10 5.48 20.05
CA MET A 436 -0.11 4.62 20.69
C MET A 436 0.49 5.29 21.91
N ARG A 437 0.62 4.56 23.03
CA ARG A 437 1.49 4.89 24.17
C ARG A 437 2.79 4.12 24.07
N TYR A 438 3.87 4.73 24.50
CA TYR A 438 5.20 4.16 24.34
C TYR A 438 6.19 4.62 25.38
N ARG A 439 7.30 3.86 25.49
CA ARG A 439 8.55 4.29 26.10
C ARG A 439 9.69 4.08 25.12
N ILE A 440 10.47 5.13 24.89
CA ILE A 440 11.62 5.16 23.98
C ILE A 440 12.85 5.62 24.76
N ARG A 441 13.94 4.89 24.65
CA ARG A 441 15.24 5.31 25.20
C ARG A 441 15.71 6.58 24.48
N PRO A 442 16.11 7.65 25.20
CA PRO A 442 16.76 8.80 24.60
C PRO A 442 18.02 8.38 23.83
N ALA A 443 18.41 9.20 22.82
CA ALA A 443 19.69 8.98 22.15
C ALA A 443 20.82 9.00 23.20
N THR A 444 21.70 8.00 23.13
CA THR A 444 22.96 8.05 23.89
C THR A 444 23.83 9.13 23.22
N LEU A 445 24.14 10.20 23.97
CA LEU A 445 25.04 11.26 23.54
C LEU A 445 26.44 10.73 23.24
#